data_2add35bd7f03113c9c2dccc86bfda7ec
#
_entry.id   2add35bd7f03113c9c2dccc86bfda7ec
#
_cell.length_a   1.000
_cell.length_b   1.000
_cell.length_c   1.000
_cell.angle_alpha   90.00
_cell.angle_beta   90.00
_cell.angle_gamma   90.00
#
_symmetry.space_group_name_H-M   'P 1'
#
loop_
_entity.id
_entity.type
_entity.pdbx_description
1 polymer ?
#
loop_
_entity_poly.entity_id
_entity_poly.type
_entity_poly.pdbx_seq_one_letter_code
_entity_poly.pdbx_strand_id
1 'polypeptide(L)'
;MKKIKVSFDTWLQLLGMLGVLGGLVALVIELNQSQKLSQANAYQIRISEIQEAQRELALSEDLAEILQKFNSEGVESLTAGEKSRVVAWHSAIQWRMQGQFYQYEQGFLEEAALQRTLDDLANCIYERWEELGLTDRIQPVDWKNTIIERLNKK
;
A
#
# COMPACT_ATOMS: atom_id res chain seq x y z
N MET A 1 55.83 -30.91 19.03
CA MET A 1 54.48 -30.35 18.84
C MET A 1 53.77 -30.33 20.20
N LYS A 2 53.45 -29.15 20.78
CA LYS A 2 52.70 -29.05 22.03
C LYS A 2 51.24 -29.43 21.75
N LYS A 3 50.73 -30.49 22.35
CA LYS A 3 49.31 -30.84 22.33
C LYS A 3 48.54 -29.79 23.16
N ILE A 4 47.74 -28.99 22.49
CA ILE A 4 46.83 -28.05 23.16
C ILE A 4 45.73 -28.90 23.83
N LYS A 5 45.78 -29.00 25.16
CA LYS A 5 44.68 -29.60 25.94
C LYS A 5 43.59 -28.53 26.11
N VAL A 6 42.52 -28.61 25.33
CA VAL A 6 41.35 -27.78 25.50
C VAL A 6 40.62 -28.23 26.76
N SER A 7 40.32 -27.30 27.68
CA SER A 7 39.62 -27.62 28.93
C SER A 7 38.12 -27.89 28.66
N PHE A 8 37.50 -28.65 29.53
CA PHE A 8 36.07 -28.96 29.43
C PHE A 8 35.21 -27.66 29.42
N ASP A 9 35.62 -26.67 30.19
CA ASP A 9 34.96 -25.36 30.26
C ASP A 9 35.03 -24.63 28.93
N THR A 10 36.14 -24.74 28.19
CA THR A 10 36.30 -24.16 26.87
C THR A 10 35.34 -24.81 25.86
N TRP A 11 35.11 -26.11 25.94
CA TRP A 11 34.14 -26.83 25.12
C TRP A 11 32.70 -26.42 25.43
N LEU A 12 32.34 -26.25 26.70
CA LEU A 12 31.05 -25.77 27.14
C LEU A 12 30.76 -24.33 26.62
N GLN A 13 31.77 -23.46 26.72
CA GLN A 13 31.65 -22.10 26.17
C GLN A 13 31.49 -22.11 24.65
N LEU A 14 32.21 -22.93 23.93
CA LEU A 14 32.12 -23.07 22.48
C LEU A 14 30.73 -23.58 22.05
N LEU A 15 30.21 -24.57 22.74
CA LEU A 15 28.84 -25.07 22.49
C LEU A 15 27.79 -24.04 22.81
N GLY A 16 27.96 -23.25 23.87
CA GLY A 16 27.05 -22.14 24.21
C GLY A 16 27.07 -21.08 23.13
N MET A 17 28.25 -20.67 22.64
CA MET A 17 28.37 -19.71 21.53
C MET A 17 27.75 -20.22 20.23
N LEU A 18 27.96 -21.50 19.89
CA LEU A 18 27.33 -22.12 18.72
C LEU A 18 25.81 -22.18 18.85
N GLY A 19 25.30 -22.47 20.05
CA GLY A 19 23.85 -22.43 20.32
C GLY A 19 23.26 -21.06 20.13
N VAL A 20 23.89 -19.99 20.62
CA VAL A 20 23.47 -18.60 20.42
C VAL A 20 23.51 -18.22 18.96
N LEU A 21 24.59 -18.53 18.24
CA LEU A 21 24.71 -18.26 16.80
C LEU A 21 23.63 -19.00 16.00
N GLY A 22 23.40 -20.28 16.30
CA GLY A 22 22.33 -21.06 15.67
C GLY A 22 20.94 -20.47 15.93
N GLY A 23 20.69 -20.03 17.15
CA GLY A 23 19.46 -19.32 17.51
C GLY A 23 19.27 -18.01 16.76
N LEU A 24 20.33 -17.22 16.61
CA LEU A 24 20.29 -15.97 15.84
C LEU A 24 20.01 -16.22 14.35
N VAL A 25 20.64 -17.25 13.77
CA VAL A 25 20.36 -17.63 12.36
C VAL A 25 18.92 -18.08 12.19
N ALA A 26 18.40 -18.91 13.10
CA ALA A 26 17.01 -19.34 13.07
C ALA A 26 16.04 -18.14 13.17
N LEU A 27 16.31 -17.18 14.05
CA LEU A 27 15.54 -15.94 14.19
C LEU A 27 15.53 -15.11 12.90
N VAL A 28 16.67 -14.96 12.23
CA VAL A 28 16.74 -14.23 10.94
C VAL A 28 15.92 -14.94 9.87
N ILE A 29 15.93 -16.26 9.82
CA ILE A 29 15.13 -17.05 8.87
C ILE A 29 13.63 -16.83 9.16
N GLU A 30 13.22 -16.90 10.43
CA GLU A 30 11.84 -16.71 10.85
C GLU A 30 11.33 -15.29 10.54
N LEU A 31 12.13 -14.26 10.80
CA LEU A 31 11.83 -12.88 10.45
C LEU A 31 11.65 -12.70 8.94
N ASN A 32 12.52 -13.29 8.13
CA ASN A 32 12.40 -13.26 6.67
C ASN A 32 11.12 -13.94 6.18
N GLN A 33 10.75 -15.07 6.76
CA GLN A 33 9.51 -15.78 6.42
C GLN A 33 8.28 -14.96 6.83
N SER A 34 8.29 -14.38 8.03
CA SER A 34 7.23 -13.52 8.53
C SER A 34 7.02 -12.30 7.63
N GLN A 35 8.12 -11.67 7.18
CA GLN A 35 8.05 -10.54 6.26
C GLN A 35 7.45 -10.93 4.90
N LYS A 36 7.83 -12.07 4.33
CA LYS A 36 7.25 -12.57 3.07
C LYS A 36 5.75 -12.87 3.21
N LEU A 37 5.34 -13.46 4.33
CA LEU A 37 3.93 -13.69 4.61
C LEU A 37 3.14 -12.39 4.74
N SER A 38 3.71 -11.39 5.41
CA SER A 38 3.08 -10.06 5.53
C SER A 38 2.93 -9.38 4.17
N GLN A 39 3.94 -9.46 3.28
CA GLN A 39 3.86 -8.96 1.91
C GLN A 39 2.77 -9.68 1.10
N ALA A 40 2.70 -11.00 1.19
CA ALA A 40 1.67 -11.79 0.51
C ALA A 40 0.26 -11.43 0.99
N ASN A 41 0.07 -11.27 2.31
CA ASN A 41 -1.20 -10.84 2.88
C ASN A 41 -1.58 -9.43 2.42
N ALA A 42 -0.65 -8.48 2.43
CA ALA A 42 -0.88 -7.12 1.93
C ALA A 42 -1.29 -7.13 0.45
N TYR A 43 -0.69 -7.99 -0.37
CA TYR A 43 -1.07 -8.18 -1.77
C TYR A 43 -2.48 -8.74 -1.89
N GLN A 44 -2.83 -9.79 -1.15
CA GLN A 44 -4.17 -10.39 -1.18
C GLN A 44 -5.26 -9.40 -0.76
N ILE A 45 -5.03 -8.63 0.30
CA ILE A 45 -5.97 -7.60 0.76
C ILE A 45 -6.23 -6.58 -0.37
N ARG A 46 -5.18 -6.08 -1.03
CA ARG A 46 -5.33 -5.13 -2.15
C ARG A 46 -6.15 -5.69 -3.31
N ILE A 47 -5.88 -6.94 -3.70
CA ILE A 47 -6.65 -7.59 -4.77
C ILE A 47 -8.11 -7.77 -4.37
N SER A 48 -8.36 -8.17 -3.12
CA SER A 48 -9.71 -8.30 -2.58
C SER A 48 -10.47 -6.97 -2.60
N GLU A 49 -9.85 -5.88 -2.16
CA GLU A 49 -10.44 -4.53 -2.18
C GLU A 49 -10.77 -4.05 -3.60
N ILE A 50 -9.88 -4.32 -4.56
CA ILE A 50 -10.12 -3.96 -5.97
C ILE A 50 -11.29 -4.77 -6.52
N GLN A 51 -11.34 -6.08 -6.26
CA GLN A 51 -12.41 -6.95 -6.71
C GLN A 51 -13.77 -6.55 -6.10
N GLU A 52 -13.78 -6.18 -4.81
CA GLU A 52 -14.99 -5.74 -4.13
C GLU A 52 -15.51 -4.41 -4.74
N ALA A 53 -14.63 -3.43 -4.95
CA ALA A 53 -14.99 -2.18 -5.59
C ALA A 53 -15.52 -2.38 -7.03
N GLN A 54 -14.90 -3.25 -7.82
CA GLN A 54 -15.36 -3.59 -9.16
C GLN A 54 -16.70 -4.30 -9.13
N ARG A 55 -16.91 -5.19 -8.18
CA ARG A 55 -18.18 -5.90 -7.99
C ARG A 55 -19.29 -4.94 -7.58
N GLU A 56 -19.03 -4.03 -6.65
CA GLU A 56 -19.97 -3.00 -6.24
C GLU A 56 -20.40 -2.14 -7.43
N LEU A 57 -19.44 -1.69 -8.22
CA LEU A 57 -19.72 -0.91 -9.43
C LEU A 57 -20.54 -1.72 -10.46
N ALA A 58 -20.22 -3.00 -10.64
CA ALA A 58 -20.93 -3.85 -11.60
C ALA A 58 -22.36 -4.19 -11.16
N LEU A 59 -22.64 -4.19 -9.85
CA LEU A 59 -23.97 -4.51 -9.29
C LEU A 59 -24.83 -3.28 -9.02
N SER A 60 -24.24 -2.09 -9.00
CA SER A 60 -24.92 -0.82 -8.70
C SER A 60 -25.10 -0.02 -10.00
N GLU A 61 -26.20 -0.29 -10.72
CA GLU A 61 -26.52 0.38 -12.00
C GLU A 61 -26.53 1.91 -11.83
N ASP A 62 -27.18 2.40 -10.79
CA ASP A 62 -27.28 3.83 -10.47
C ASP A 62 -25.92 4.47 -10.13
N LEU A 63 -24.99 3.77 -9.46
CA LEU A 63 -23.64 4.29 -9.21
C LEU A 63 -22.85 4.40 -10.51
N ALA A 64 -22.94 3.39 -11.39
CA ALA A 64 -22.28 3.41 -12.69
C ALA A 64 -22.77 4.60 -13.54
N GLU A 65 -24.08 4.86 -13.59
CA GLU A 65 -24.67 5.99 -14.31
C GLU A 65 -24.19 7.32 -13.73
N ILE A 66 -24.18 7.47 -12.40
CA ILE A 66 -23.72 8.69 -11.72
C ILE A 66 -22.24 8.96 -12.03
N LEU A 67 -21.39 7.93 -11.97
CA LEU A 67 -19.98 8.07 -12.29
C LEU A 67 -19.76 8.40 -13.77
N GLN A 68 -20.54 7.81 -14.68
CA GLN A 68 -20.50 8.14 -16.10
C GLN A 68 -20.89 9.60 -16.32
N LYS A 69 -21.96 10.06 -15.71
CA LYS A 69 -22.44 11.44 -15.78
C LYS A 69 -21.36 12.41 -15.25
N PHE A 70 -20.77 12.10 -14.08
CA PHE A 70 -19.66 12.89 -13.54
C PHE A 70 -18.47 12.97 -14.50
N ASN A 71 -18.09 11.84 -15.10
CA ASN A 71 -16.95 11.79 -16.01
C ASN A 71 -17.19 12.55 -17.33
N SER A 72 -18.41 12.59 -17.82
CA SER A 72 -18.76 13.25 -19.10
C SER A 72 -19.17 14.71 -18.97
N GLU A 73 -19.79 15.08 -17.87
CA GLU A 73 -20.47 16.38 -17.71
C GLU A 73 -19.90 17.21 -16.54
N GLY A 74 -19.04 16.61 -15.68
CA GLY A 74 -18.43 17.27 -14.53
C GLY A 74 -19.32 17.35 -13.30
N VAL A 75 -18.76 17.90 -12.23
CA VAL A 75 -19.39 17.95 -10.89
C VAL A 75 -20.65 18.81 -10.83
N GLU A 76 -20.76 19.82 -11.68
CA GLU A 76 -21.90 20.75 -11.71
C GLU A 76 -23.19 20.14 -12.29
N SER A 77 -23.06 19.01 -13.01
CA SER A 77 -24.21 18.27 -13.53
C SER A 77 -24.91 17.42 -12.47
N LEU A 78 -24.24 17.18 -11.34
CA LEU A 78 -24.69 16.27 -10.30
C LEU A 78 -25.67 16.95 -9.34
N THR A 79 -26.73 16.24 -8.97
CA THR A 79 -27.53 16.58 -7.80
C THR A 79 -26.73 16.46 -6.51
N ALA A 80 -27.18 17.07 -5.42
CA ALA A 80 -26.51 16.97 -4.12
C ALA A 80 -26.33 15.52 -3.64
N GLY A 81 -27.32 14.65 -3.90
CA GLY A 81 -27.26 13.23 -3.56
C GLY A 81 -26.23 12.46 -4.41
N GLU A 82 -26.24 12.69 -5.72
CA GLU A 82 -25.26 12.11 -6.65
C GLU A 82 -23.84 12.58 -6.30
N LYS A 83 -23.65 13.87 -6.06
CA LYS A 83 -22.35 14.43 -5.63
C LYS A 83 -21.85 13.78 -4.36
N SER A 84 -22.71 13.58 -3.36
CA SER A 84 -22.31 12.89 -2.11
C SER A 84 -21.82 11.46 -2.37
N ARG A 85 -22.44 10.73 -3.29
CA ARG A 85 -22.03 9.37 -3.68
C ARG A 85 -20.70 9.38 -4.43
N VAL A 86 -20.50 10.31 -5.37
CA VAL A 86 -19.23 10.47 -6.10
C VAL A 86 -18.09 10.83 -5.14
N VAL A 87 -18.33 11.76 -4.20
CA VAL A 87 -17.37 12.12 -3.16
C VAL A 87 -17.01 10.91 -2.29
N ALA A 88 -17.99 10.11 -1.86
CA ALA A 88 -17.76 8.92 -1.07
C ALA A 88 -16.91 7.88 -1.84
N TRP A 89 -17.23 7.63 -3.11
CA TRP A 89 -16.49 6.74 -3.99
C TRP A 89 -15.04 7.19 -4.17
N HIS A 90 -14.80 8.44 -4.52
CA HIS A 90 -13.45 8.98 -4.69
C HIS A 90 -12.67 9.07 -3.37
N SER A 91 -13.34 9.29 -2.25
CA SER A 91 -12.72 9.23 -0.92
C SER A 91 -12.25 7.81 -0.60
N ALA A 92 -13.03 6.78 -0.92
CA ALA A 92 -12.61 5.39 -0.75
C ALA A 92 -11.36 5.06 -1.59
N ILE A 93 -11.30 5.55 -2.85
CA ILE A 93 -10.10 5.43 -3.70
C ILE A 93 -8.91 6.14 -3.04
N GLN A 94 -9.10 7.34 -2.50
CA GLN A 94 -8.05 8.11 -1.83
C GLN A 94 -7.47 7.35 -0.63
N TRP A 95 -8.31 6.82 0.25
CA TRP A 95 -7.89 6.01 1.40
C TRP A 95 -7.13 4.75 0.98
N ARG A 96 -7.59 4.07 -0.08
CA ARG A 96 -6.91 2.90 -0.62
C ARG A 96 -5.50 3.24 -1.14
N MET A 97 -5.35 4.32 -1.91
CA MET A 97 -4.05 4.75 -2.43
C MET A 97 -3.09 5.19 -1.32
N GLN A 98 -3.60 5.90 -0.31
CA GLN A 98 -2.84 6.25 0.89
C GLN A 98 -2.38 4.99 1.65
N GLY A 99 -3.24 3.98 1.77
CA GLY A 99 -2.87 2.69 2.37
C GLY A 99 -1.76 1.98 1.59
N GLN A 100 -1.76 2.06 0.27
CA GLN A 100 -0.68 1.53 -0.57
C GLN A 100 0.65 2.27 -0.36
N PHE A 101 0.61 3.60 -0.24
CA PHE A 101 1.79 4.39 0.10
C PHE A 101 2.35 3.98 1.46
N TYR A 102 1.50 3.84 2.48
CA TYR A 102 1.93 3.36 3.79
C TYR A 102 2.56 1.96 3.73
N GLN A 103 1.97 1.03 2.95
CA GLN A 103 2.56 -0.30 2.76
C GLN A 103 3.93 -0.24 2.08
N TYR A 104 4.12 0.68 1.15
CA TYR A 104 5.43 0.94 0.52
C TYR A 104 6.46 1.42 1.54
N GLU A 105 6.12 2.42 2.35
CA GLU A 105 6.97 2.94 3.42
C GLU A 105 7.42 1.86 4.42
N GLN A 106 6.54 0.86 4.65
CA GLN A 106 6.85 -0.27 5.53
C GLN A 106 7.56 -1.43 4.82
N GLY A 107 7.87 -1.31 3.53
CA GLY A 107 8.52 -2.36 2.73
C GLY A 107 7.60 -3.54 2.37
N PHE A 108 6.28 -3.38 2.48
CA PHE A 108 5.29 -4.41 2.11
C PHE A 108 4.77 -4.25 0.68
N LEU A 109 5.06 -3.16 0.03
CA LEU A 109 4.72 -2.90 -1.36
C LEU A 109 5.98 -2.66 -2.18
N GLU A 110 6.07 -3.29 -3.35
CA GLU A 110 7.14 -3.05 -4.30
C GLU A 110 7.01 -1.66 -4.94
N GLU A 111 8.13 -1.01 -5.21
CA GLU A 111 8.17 0.30 -5.85
C GLU A 111 7.42 0.33 -7.18
N ALA A 112 7.55 -0.71 -8.00
CA ALA A 112 6.83 -0.80 -9.28
C ALA A 112 5.30 -0.78 -9.13
N ALA A 113 4.77 -1.26 -8.01
CA ALA A 113 3.34 -1.19 -7.71
C ALA A 113 2.92 0.22 -7.26
N LEU A 114 3.75 0.89 -6.45
CA LEU A 114 3.53 2.30 -6.09
C LEU A 114 3.58 3.20 -7.32
N GLN A 115 4.57 3.01 -8.21
CA GLN A 115 4.69 3.81 -9.43
C GLN A 115 3.44 3.69 -10.32
N ARG A 116 2.85 2.50 -10.46
CA ARG A 116 1.58 2.31 -11.17
C ARG A 116 0.43 3.09 -10.52
N THR A 117 0.34 3.04 -9.19
CA THR A 117 -0.66 3.83 -8.45
C THR A 117 -0.50 5.33 -8.69
N LEU A 118 0.74 5.83 -8.70
CA LEU A 118 1.04 7.23 -8.99
C LEU A 118 0.73 7.61 -10.44
N ASP A 119 0.93 6.69 -11.39
CA ASP A 119 0.58 6.88 -12.80
C ASP A 119 -0.93 6.99 -12.99
N ASP A 120 -1.70 6.06 -12.40
CA ASP A 120 -3.16 6.09 -12.44
C ASP A 120 -3.70 7.38 -11.82
N LEU A 121 -3.11 7.78 -10.67
CA LEU A 121 -3.47 9.00 -9.99
C LEU A 121 -3.19 10.22 -10.86
N ALA A 122 -1.99 10.35 -11.41
CA ALA A 122 -1.61 11.49 -12.23
C ALA A 122 -2.38 11.57 -13.56
N ASN A 123 -2.76 10.44 -14.15
CA ASN A 123 -3.40 10.41 -15.46
C ASN A 123 -4.91 10.64 -15.42
N CYS A 124 -5.59 10.17 -14.37
CA CYS A 124 -7.06 10.11 -14.39
C CYS A 124 -7.73 10.59 -13.09
N ILE A 125 -7.05 10.50 -11.94
CA ILE A 125 -7.75 10.59 -10.66
C ILE A 125 -7.56 11.95 -10.01
N TYR A 126 -6.38 12.54 -10.10
CA TYR A 126 -6.03 13.76 -9.38
C TYR A 126 -6.92 14.94 -9.77
N GLU A 127 -7.17 15.14 -11.06
CA GLU A 127 -8.05 16.19 -11.58
C GLU A 127 -9.48 16.05 -11.02
N ARG A 128 -9.98 14.80 -10.91
CA ARG A 128 -11.28 14.52 -10.29
C ARG A 128 -11.30 14.85 -8.80
N TRP A 129 -10.19 14.64 -8.10
CA TRP A 129 -10.07 15.04 -6.71
C TRP A 129 -10.04 16.55 -6.52
N GLU A 130 -9.45 17.30 -7.46
CA GLU A 130 -9.51 18.77 -7.47
C GLU A 130 -10.95 19.24 -7.65
N GLU A 131 -11.67 18.75 -8.66
CA GLU A 131 -13.09 19.08 -8.89
C GLU A 131 -13.97 18.79 -7.67
N LEU A 132 -13.69 17.74 -6.92
CA LEU A 132 -14.45 17.33 -5.75
C LEU A 132 -13.99 17.99 -4.44
N GLY A 133 -12.91 18.78 -4.45
CA GLY A 133 -12.33 19.41 -3.25
C GLY A 133 -11.68 18.39 -2.30
N LEU A 134 -11.16 17.28 -2.81
CA LEU A 134 -10.54 16.21 -2.03
C LEU A 134 -9.04 16.37 -1.85
N THR A 135 -8.37 17.21 -2.64
CA THR A 135 -6.90 17.37 -2.63
C THR A 135 -6.37 17.92 -1.32
N ASP A 136 -7.18 18.74 -0.60
CA ASP A 136 -6.80 19.28 0.71
C ASP A 136 -6.83 18.22 1.83
N ARG A 137 -7.49 17.09 1.59
CA ARG A 137 -7.59 15.97 2.54
C ARG A 137 -6.47 14.95 2.41
N ILE A 138 -5.57 15.11 1.42
CA ILE A 138 -4.46 14.17 1.20
C ILE A 138 -3.50 14.23 2.39
N GLN A 139 -3.33 13.11 3.05
CA GLN A 139 -2.42 12.91 4.18
C GLN A 139 -1.71 11.54 4.02
N PRO A 140 -0.53 11.31 4.59
CA PRO A 140 0.33 12.30 5.24
C PRO A 140 0.97 13.29 4.22
N VAL A 141 1.67 14.28 4.74
CA VAL A 141 2.34 15.31 3.90
C VAL A 141 3.30 14.69 2.88
N ASP A 142 4.03 13.66 3.28
CA ASP A 142 4.98 12.95 2.40
C ASP A 142 4.26 12.28 1.23
N TRP A 143 3.08 11.70 1.45
CA TRP A 143 2.22 11.19 0.38
C TRP A 143 1.80 12.30 -0.58
N LYS A 144 1.34 13.43 -0.06
CA LYS A 144 0.97 14.61 -0.87
C LYS A 144 2.15 15.09 -1.71
N ASN A 145 3.35 15.19 -1.14
CA ASN A 145 4.57 15.60 -1.84
C ASN A 145 4.93 14.62 -2.95
N THR A 146 4.85 13.32 -2.69
CA THR A 146 5.11 12.26 -3.68
C THR A 146 4.17 12.38 -4.89
N ILE A 147 2.89 12.67 -4.65
CA ILE A 147 1.92 12.92 -5.71
C ILE A 147 2.31 14.15 -6.53
N ILE A 148 2.60 15.27 -5.86
CA ILE A 148 2.97 16.53 -6.53
C ILE A 148 4.23 16.35 -7.37
N GLU A 149 5.24 15.65 -6.85
CA GLU A 149 6.44 15.33 -7.61
C GLU A 149 6.14 14.50 -8.87
N ARG A 150 5.18 13.56 -8.79
CA ARG A 150 4.76 12.76 -9.93
C ARG A 150 4.04 13.60 -10.98
N LEU A 151 3.14 14.48 -10.56
CA LEU A 151 2.43 15.40 -11.45
C LEU A 151 3.39 16.34 -12.21
N ASN A 152 4.43 16.82 -11.54
CA ASN A 152 5.44 17.71 -12.13
C ASN A 152 6.38 17.02 -13.14
N LYS A 153 6.43 15.68 -13.15
CA LYS A 153 7.23 14.89 -14.10
C LYS A 153 6.47 14.51 -15.37
N LYS A 154 5.20 14.86 -15.46
CA LYS A 154 4.29 14.61 -16.60
C LYS A 154 4.39 15.74 -17.61
#